data_62ecc36a8c551023f380bd8443d2fe05
#
_entry.id   62ecc36a8c551023f380bd8443d2fe05
#
_cell.length_a   1.000
_cell.length_b   1.000
_cell.length_c   1.000
_cell.angle_alpha   90.00
_cell.angle_beta   90.00
_cell.angle_gamma   90.00
#
_symmetry.space_group_name_H-M   'P 1'
#
loop_
_entity.id
_entity.type
_entity.pdbx_description
1 polymer ?
#
loop_
_entity_poly.entity_id
_entity_poly.type
_entity_poly.pdbx_seq_one_letter_code
_entity_poly.pdbx_strand_id
1 'polypeptide(L)'
;MSNYSKTTDFAAKDSLSTGNANKIVKGTEINDEFSAIQTAVNTKADLNSPTLTGTPVAPTPSASVNNTQIPTTAYVTTAIASAVAAVKLALHPVGSIYTQAAVSTNPSSLLGFGTWEAFGTGRVMIGIDSGNALFDAVGETGGSANSPAVSSTTGSHTLTINEIPAHTHTVGIFGSNGSDAVESANSADNSLGTVATNSTGGGAGHTHTISNSAVTNANYQPFITVYMWKRTA
;
A
#
# COMPACT_ATOMS: atom_id res chain seq x y z
N MET A 1 -19.45 54.31 10.79
CA MET A 1 -20.55 54.65 11.70
C MET A 1 -20.31 56.05 12.22
N SER A 2 -21.24 56.95 12.02
CA SER A 2 -21.16 58.30 12.62
C SER A 2 -21.70 58.27 14.07
N ASN A 3 -21.02 58.93 14.97
CA ASN A 3 -21.56 59.18 16.28
C ASN A 3 -22.41 60.43 16.24
N TYR A 4 -23.43 60.52 17.12
CA TYR A 4 -24.13 61.72 17.28
C TYR A 4 -23.18 62.83 17.80
N SER A 5 -23.21 63.96 17.15
CA SER A 5 -22.51 65.17 17.60
C SER A 5 -23.56 66.29 17.81
N LYS A 6 -23.59 66.87 18.96
CA LYS A 6 -24.51 67.93 19.32
C LYS A 6 -24.30 69.15 18.41
N THR A 7 -25.34 69.63 17.78
CA THR A 7 -25.30 70.75 16.84
C THR A 7 -25.53 72.11 17.59
N THR A 8 -26.35 72.08 18.65
CA THR A 8 -26.67 73.30 19.44
C THR A 8 -26.20 73.11 20.88
N ASP A 9 -25.46 74.09 21.41
CA ASP A 9 -25.13 74.12 22.84
C ASP A 9 -26.19 74.87 23.62
N PHE A 10 -27.23 74.14 24.06
CA PHE A 10 -28.33 74.72 24.84
C PHE A 10 -27.88 75.31 26.18
N ALA A 11 -26.86 74.73 26.84
CA ALA A 11 -26.33 75.25 28.09
C ALA A 11 -25.63 76.61 27.91
N ALA A 12 -24.95 76.81 26.78
CA ALA A 12 -24.39 78.12 26.45
C ALA A 12 -25.41 79.16 26.24
N LYS A 13 -26.62 78.81 25.74
CA LYS A 13 -27.74 79.74 25.64
C LYS A 13 -28.26 80.20 26.97
N ASP A 14 -28.32 79.35 27.97
CA ASP A 14 -28.77 79.68 29.32
C ASP A 14 -27.87 80.71 30.02
N SER A 15 -26.61 80.77 29.68
CA SER A 15 -25.65 81.73 30.23
C SER A 15 -25.73 83.12 29.61
N LEU A 16 -26.50 83.30 28.55
CA LEU A 16 -26.70 84.62 27.92
C LEU A 16 -27.55 85.56 28.79
N SER A 17 -27.28 86.84 28.68
CA SER A 17 -28.01 87.90 29.43
C SER A 17 -29.49 87.93 29.10
N THR A 18 -30.32 88.38 30.06
CA THR A 18 -31.74 88.54 29.86
C THR A 18 -32.01 89.54 28.72
N GLY A 19 -32.92 89.20 27.78
CA GLY A 19 -33.22 89.96 26.58
C GLY A 19 -32.38 89.69 25.35
N ASN A 20 -31.36 88.84 25.45
CA ASN A 20 -30.60 88.40 24.30
C ASN A 20 -31.42 87.42 23.41
N ALA A 21 -31.63 87.80 22.12
CA ALA A 21 -32.46 87.06 21.18
C ALA A 21 -31.94 85.61 20.97
N ASN A 22 -30.66 85.35 21.18
CA ASN A 22 -30.05 84.01 21.04
C ASN A 22 -30.24 83.15 22.29
N LYS A 23 -30.78 83.67 23.39
CA LYS A 23 -31.13 82.89 24.59
C LYS A 23 -32.37 82.02 24.36
N ILE A 24 -33.23 82.41 23.41
CA ILE A 24 -34.42 81.64 23.05
C ILE A 24 -34.01 80.40 22.23
N VAL A 25 -34.47 79.27 22.69
CA VAL A 25 -34.31 78.01 21.90
C VAL A 25 -35.34 78.07 20.78
N LYS A 26 -34.85 77.95 19.53
CA LYS A 26 -35.70 77.97 18.33
C LYS A 26 -36.15 76.58 17.98
N GLY A 27 -37.33 76.39 17.44
CA GLY A 27 -37.82 75.11 16.93
C GLY A 27 -36.94 74.49 15.88
N THR A 28 -36.27 75.34 15.07
CA THR A 28 -35.28 74.85 14.09
C THR A 28 -34.07 74.16 14.73
N GLU A 29 -33.56 74.73 15.83
CA GLU A 29 -32.41 74.13 16.55
C GLU A 29 -32.76 72.77 17.15
N ILE A 30 -33.98 72.60 17.66
CA ILE A 30 -34.49 71.33 18.16
C ILE A 30 -34.65 70.32 17.00
N ASN A 31 -35.23 70.79 15.89
CA ASN A 31 -35.41 69.92 14.72
C ASN A 31 -34.06 69.45 14.13
N ASP A 32 -33.06 70.31 14.10
CA ASP A 32 -31.73 70.01 13.63
C ASP A 32 -31.04 68.97 14.55
N GLU A 33 -31.22 69.09 15.88
CA GLU A 33 -30.74 68.08 16.83
C GLU A 33 -31.40 66.73 16.60
N PHE A 34 -32.71 66.65 16.44
CA PHE A 34 -33.40 65.39 16.16
C PHE A 34 -33.04 64.84 14.83
N SER A 35 -32.81 65.64 13.81
CA SER A 35 -32.31 65.17 12.50
C SER A 35 -30.89 64.59 12.59
N ALA A 36 -30.03 65.24 13.40
CA ALA A 36 -28.66 64.70 13.65
C ALA A 36 -28.67 63.36 14.42
N ILE A 37 -29.58 63.28 15.44
CA ILE A 37 -29.78 61.99 16.16
C ILE A 37 -30.29 60.90 15.23
N GLN A 38 -31.34 61.21 14.43
CA GLN A 38 -31.89 60.26 13.46
C GLN A 38 -30.80 59.75 12.49
N THR A 39 -29.99 60.66 11.97
CA THR A 39 -28.87 60.30 11.08
C THR A 39 -27.88 59.38 11.78
N ALA A 40 -27.51 59.72 13.03
CA ALA A 40 -26.57 58.86 13.79
C ALA A 40 -27.16 57.48 14.12
N VAL A 41 -28.46 57.42 14.49
CA VAL A 41 -29.16 56.15 14.79
C VAL A 41 -29.26 55.27 13.55
N ASN A 42 -29.61 55.83 12.40
CA ASN A 42 -29.74 55.11 11.13
C ASN A 42 -28.41 54.45 10.66
N THR A 43 -27.28 54.86 11.22
CA THR A 43 -25.97 54.21 10.94
C THR A 43 -25.64 53.05 11.88
N LYS A 44 -26.50 52.78 12.88
CA LYS A 44 -26.29 51.67 13.84
C LYS A 44 -26.99 50.42 13.35
N ALA A 45 -26.39 49.28 13.65
CA ALA A 45 -27.07 48.01 13.43
C ALA A 45 -28.14 47.77 14.48
N ASP A 46 -29.25 47.16 14.10
CA ASP A 46 -30.29 46.75 15.04
C ASP A 46 -29.75 45.84 16.13
N LEU A 47 -30.27 45.91 17.33
CA LEU A 47 -29.87 45.05 18.43
C LEU A 47 -30.37 43.62 18.22
N ASN A 48 -31.49 43.46 17.53
CA ASN A 48 -32.09 42.16 17.24
C ASN A 48 -31.93 41.82 15.74
N SER A 49 -31.28 40.68 15.44
CA SER A 49 -31.04 40.22 14.06
C SER A 49 -30.39 41.26 13.13
N PRO A 50 -29.25 41.86 13.49
CA PRO A 50 -28.66 42.94 12.70
C PRO A 50 -28.21 42.43 11.32
N THR A 51 -28.52 43.20 10.27
CA THR A 51 -27.94 42.98 8.94
C THR A 51 -26.65 43.79 8.83
N LEU A 52 -25.53 43.07 8.73
CA LEU A 52 -24.20 43.66 8.56
C LEU A 52 -23.87 43.77 7.07
N THR A 53 -23.52 44.96 6.61
CA THR A 53 -23.11 45.19 5.20
C THR A 53 -21.62 45.52 5.11
N GLY A 54 -21.04 45.34 3.91
CA GLY A 54 -19.61 45.56 3.67
C GLY A 54 -18.75 44.40 4.16
N THR A 55 -17.62 44.70 4.77
CA THR A 55 -16.67 43.72 5.34
C THR A 55 -16.59 43.83 6.86
N PRO A 56 -17.55 43.24 7.61
CA PRO A 56 -17.50 43.27 9.07
C PRO A 56 -16.27 42.56 9.60
N VAL A 57 -15.62 43.13 10.59
CA VAL A 57 -14.42 42.60 11.24
C VAL A 57 -14.75 42.17 12.67
N ALA A 58 -14.24 40.99 13.07
CA ALA A 58 -14.32 40.51 14.44
C ALA A 58 -12.93 40.08 14.93
N PRO A 59 -12.64 40.08 16.22
CA PRO A 59 -11.45 39.46 16.77
C PRO A 59 -11.41 37.95 16.41
N THR A 60 -10.26 37.45 15.97
CA THR A 60 -10.11 36.02 15.71
C THR A 60 -10.06 35.24 17.02
N PRO A 61 -10.95 34.29 17.25
CA PRO A 61 -10.90 33.43 18.44
C PRO A 61 -9.59 32.65 18.52
N SER A 62 -9.20 32.25 19.74
CA SER A 62 -8.09 31.34 19.94
C SER A 62 -8.39 29.95 19.35
N ALA A 63 -7.36 29.20 18.96
CA ALA A 63 -7.55 27.84 18.45
C ALA A 63 -8.33 26.97 19.45
N SER A 64 -9.17 26.09 18.92
CA SER A 64 -9.99 25.13 19.69
C SER A 64 -11.10 25.77 20.56
N VAL A 65 -11.41 27.07 20.40
CA VAL A 65 -12.53 27.67 21.07
C VAL A 65 -13.85 27.12 20.51
N ASN A 66 -14.71 26.64 21.41
CA ASN A 66 -16.07 26.16 21.10
C ASN A 66 -17.08 26.87 21.98
N ASN A 67 -17.48 28.03 21.55
CA ASN A 67 -18.46 28.87 22.25
C ASN A 67 -19.29 29.70 21.23
N THR A 68 -20.02 30.69 21.70
CA THR A 68 -20.91 31.56 20.90
C THR A 68 -20.19 32.68 20.16
N GLN A 69 -18.87 32.76 20.14
CA GLN A 69 -18.14 33.79 19.40
C GLN A 69 -18.33 33.60 17.89
N ILE A 70 -18.38 34.71 17.16
CA ILE A 70 -18.44 34.70 15.69
C ILE A 70 -17.04 34.32 15.17
N PRO A 71 -16.89 33.20 14.44
CA PRO A 71 -15.61 32.80 13.89
C PRO A 71 -15.22 33.72 12.73
N THR A 72 -13.97 34.14 12.69
CA THR A 72 -13.41 34.82 11.52
C THR A 72 -13.05 33.80 10.43
N THR A 73 -12.90 34.25 9.18
CA THR A 73 -12.40 33.40 8.07
C THR A 73 -11.02 32.82 8.38
N ALA A 74 -10.16 33.55 9.07
CA ALA A 74 -8.86 33.07 9.52
C ALA A 74 -8.98 31.87 10.49
N TYR A 75 -9.88 31.94 11.47
CA TYR A 75 -10.17 30.87 12.40
C TYR A 75 -10.66 29.61 11.66
N VAL A 76 -11.66 29.78 10.80
CA VAL A 76 -12.26 28.66 10.04
C VAL A 76 -11.22 28.00 9.13
N THR A 77 -10.43 28.78 8.40
CA THR A 77 -9.38 28.27 7.52
C THR A 77 -8.34 27.44 8.30
N THR A 78 -7.89 27.95 9.44
CA THR A 78 -6.92 27.25 10.31
C THR A 78 -7.52 25.96 10.90
N ALA A 79 -8.78 26.01 11.35
CA ALA A 79 -9.46 24.84 11.90
C ALA A 79 -9.62 23.72 10.85
N ILE A 80 -10.03 24.07 9.62
CA ILE A 80 -10.13 23.14 8.51
C ILE A 80 -8.77 22.55 8.16
N ALA A 81 -7.73 23.38 8.03
CA ALA A 81 -6.38 22.89 7.71
C ALA A 81 -5.87 21.89 8.77
N SER A 82 -6.11 22.18 10.05
CA SER A 82 -5.74 21.29 11.15
C SER A 82 -6.51 19.96 11.11
N ALA A 83 -7.82 20.01 10.86
CA ALA A 83 -8.65 18.83 10.74
C ALA A 83 -8.23 17.94 9.55
N VAL A 84 -7.97 18.54 8.39
CA VAL A 84 -7.50 17.83 7.20
C VAL A 84 -6.13 17.18 7.45
N ALA A 85 -5.21 17.88 8.11
CA ALA A 85 -3.91 17.34 8.48
C ALA A 85 -4.05 16.11 9.41
N ALA A 86 -4.91 16.20 10.42
CA ALA A 86 -5.18 15.10 11.35
C ALA A 86 -5.77 13.88 10.62
N VAL A 87 -6.73 14.08 9.71
CA VAL A 87 -7.33 13.00 8.91
C VAL A 87 -6.28 12.33 8.02
N LYS A 88 -5.43 13.10 7.35
CA LYS A 88 -4.34 12.56 6.52
C LYS A 88 -3.41 11.65 7.32
N LEU A 89 -3.02 12.07 8.52
CA LEU A 89 -2.16 11.28 9.41
C LEU A 89 -2.86 10.02 9.93
N ALA A 90 -4.15 10.08 10.22
CA ALA A 90 -4.93 8.94 10.69
C ALA A 90 -5.15 7.89 9.59
N LEU A 91 -5.39 8.31 8.34
CA LEU A 91 -5.58 7.41 7.21
C LEU A 91 -4.28 6.74 6.74
N HIS A 92 -3.17 7.42 6.92
CA HIS A 92 -1.86 6.91 6.51
C HIS A 92 -0.84 7.04 7.64
N PRO A 93 -0.94 6.23 8.72
CA PRO A 93 0.07 6.23 9.78
C PRO A 93 1.43 5.80 9.24
N VAL A 94 2.53 6.12 9.96
CA VAL A 94 3.87 5.63 9.63
C VAL A 94 3.85 4.10 9.56
N GLY A 95 4.41 3.53 8.50
CA GLY A 95 4.36 2.11 8.19
C GLY A 95 3.23 1.69 7.23
N SER A 96 2.25 2.56 6.95
CA SER A 96 1.20 2.25 5.97
C SER A 96 1.75 2.13 4.55
N ILE A 97 1.11 1.27 3.77
CA ILE A 97 1.44 1.06 2.35
C ILE A 97 0.41 1.78 1.48
N TYR A 98 0.89 2.59 0.56
CA TYR A 98 0.10 3.23 -0.50
C TYR A 98 0.37 2.52 -1.82
N THR A 99 -0.68 2.13 -2.53
CA THR A 99 -0.58 1.47 -3.83
C THR A 99 -1.21 2.32 -4.93
N GLN A 100 -0.57 2.36 -6.10
CA GLN A 100 -1.02 3.15 -7.24
C GLN A 100 -0.76 2.40 -8.56
N ALA A 101 -1.79 2.27 -9.40
CA ALA A 101 -1.69 1.53 -10.65
C ALA A 101 -1.30 2.39 -11.86
N ALA A 102 -1.53 3.72 -11.81
CA ALA A 102 -1.45 4.58 -12.99
C ALA A 102 -0.18 5.42 -13.08
N VAL A 103 0.31 5.98 -11.97
CA VAL A 103 1.44 6.92 -12.00
C VAL A 103 2.51 6.57 -10.97
N SER A 104 3.77 6.84 -11.33
CA SER A 104 4.95 6.60 -10.48
C SER A 104 5.26 7.75 -9.51
N THR A 105 4.41 8.76 -9.44
CA THR A 105 4.64 9.95 -8.61
C THR A 105 4.64 9.57 -7.13
N ASN A 106 5.66 10.02 -6.40
CA ASN A 106 5.78 9.77 -4.97
C ASN A 106 4.57 10.34 -4.22
N PRO A 107 3.97 9.59 -3.27
CA PRO A 107 2.81 10.04 -2.49
C PRO A 107 3.02 11.35 -1.73
N SER A 108 4.25 11.73 -1.37
CA SER A 108 4.52 13.05 -0.77
C SER A 108 4.08 14.19 -1.66
N SER A 109 4.25 14.06 -2.99
CA SER A 109 3.80 15.05 -3.97
C SER A 109 2.30 14.94 -4.28
N LEU A 110 1.74 13.72 -4.32
CA LEU A 110 0.32 13.51 -4.62
C LEU A 110 -0.58 13.90 -3.44
N LEU A 111 -0.22 13.51 -2.22
CA LEU A 111 -1.01 13.71 -1.01
C LEU A 111 -0.64 15.00 -0.28
N GLY A 112 0.55 15.56 -0.60
CA GLY A 112 1.07 16.78 0.00
C GLY A 112 1.51 16.61 1.46
N PHE A 113 1.90 15.40 1.89
CA PHE A 113 2.41 15.17 3.24
C PHE A 113 3.19 13.85 3.35
N GLY A 114 3.98 13.73 4.43
CA GLY A 114 4.73 12.53 4.79
C GLY A 114 5.97 12.29 3.92
N THR A 115 6.82 11.41 4.40
CA THR A 115 7.97 10.88 3.66
C THR A 115 7.65 9.45 3.25
N TRP A 116 7.92 9.12 1.99
CA TRP A 116 7.56 7.85 1.39
C TRP A 116 8.73 7.27 0.62
N GLU A 117 8.94 5.99 0.73
CA GLU A 117 9.94 5.24 -0.02
C GLU A 117 9.30 4.10 -0.81
N ALA A 118 9.92 3.70 -1.93
CA ALA A 118 9.44 2.56 -2.71
C ALA A 118 9.50 1.29 -1.85
N PHE A 119 8.45 0.47 -1.93
CA PHE A 119 8.31 -0.72 -1.11
C PHE A 119 7.99 -1.95 -1.95
N GLY A 120 8.58 -3.09 -1.59
CA GLY A 120 8.22 -4.38 -2.17
C GLY A 120 8.51 -4.53 -3.66
N THR A 121 9.47 -3.81 -4.24
CA THR A 121 9.79 -3.85 -5.67
C THR A 121 10.09 -5.29 -6.13
N GLY A 122 9.28 -5.78 -7.08
CA GLY A 122 9.38 -7.14 -7.61
C GLY A 122 9.00 -8.26 -6.63
N ARG A 123 8.27 -7.94 -5.56
CA ARG A 123 7.87 -8.88 -4.51
C ARG A 123 6.37 -8.90 -4.29
N VAL A 124 5.87 -10.02 -3.84
CA VAL A 124 4.50 -10.19 -3.32
C VAL A 124 4.53 -9.98 -1.81
N MET A 125 3.57 -9.25 -1.28
CA MET A 125 3.38 -9.08 0.16
C MET A 125 2.73 -10.33 0.74
N ILE A 126 3.29 -10.82 1.85
CA ILE A 126 2.79 -11.97 2.60
C ILE A 126 2.48 -11.49 4.03
N GLY A 127 1.40 -11.99 4.62
CA GLY A 127 1.08 -11.73 6.02
C GLY A 127 2.09 -12.41 6.96
N ILE A 128 2.36 -11.81 8.11
CA ILE A 128 3.20 -12.42 9.14
C ILE A 128 2.52 -13.70 9.65
N ASP A 129 3.32 -14.77 9.76
CA ASP A 129 2.98 -16.01 10.46
C ASP A 129 4.09 -16.30 11.48
N SER A 130 3.85 -15.97 12.74
CA SER A 130 4.81 -16.16 13.83
C SER A 130 5.15 -17.63 14.12
N GLY A 131 4.43 -18.57 13.55
CA GLY A 131 4.72 -20.01 13.61
C GLY A 131 5.64 -20.51 12.54
N ASN A 132 6.00 -19.70 11.55
CA ASN A 132 6.82 -20.09 10.41
C ASN A 132 8.04 -19.15 10.29
N ALA A 133 9.21 -19.69 10.54
CA ALA A 133 10.49 -18.97 10.51
C ALA A 133 10.85 -18.29 9.18
N LEU A 134 10.08 -18.51 8.11
CA LEU A 134 10.22 -17.79 6.85
C LEU A 134 9.39 -16.50 6.78
N PHE A 135 8.47 -16.30 7.74
CA PHE A 135 7.47 -15.21 7.73
C PHE A 135 7.20 -14.66 9.14
N ASP A 136 8.11 -14.83 10.09
CA ASP A 136 7.88 -14.51 11.50
C ASP A 136 8.22 -13.06 11.87
N ALA A 137 8.92 -12.33 11.01
CA ALA A 137 9.28 -10.94 11.26
C ALA A 137 8.93 -9.99 10.10
N VAL A 138 8.70 -8.71 10.44
CA VAL A 138 8.43 -7.66 9.44
C VAL A 138 9.66 -7.37 8.61
N GLY A 139 9.51 -7.39 7.29
CA GLY A 139 10.57 -7.01 6.35
C GLY A 139 11.43 -8.19 5.88
N GLU A 140 11.14 -9.40 6.29
CA GLU A 140 11.76 -10.59 5.76
C GLU A 140 11.55 -10.71 4.26
N THR A 141 12.55 -11.26 3.59
CA THR A 141 12.52 -11.43 2.15
C THR A 141 13.04 -12.82 1.78
N GLY A 142 12.35 -13.46 0.85
CA GLY A 142 12.73 -14.81 0.42
C GLY A 142 12.11 -15.17 -0.92
N GLY A 143 12.13 -16.49 -1.20
CA GLY A 143 11.60 -17.04 -2.43
C GLY A 143 12.53 -16.91 -3.63
N SER A 144 12.16 -17.57 -4.71
CA SER A 144 12.88 -17.55 -5.99
C SER A 144 11.89 -17.49 -7.14
N ALA A 145 12.19 -16.67 -8.13
CA ALA A 145 11.45 -16.61 -9.39
C ALA A 145 11.66 -17.86 -10.26
N ASN A 146 12.80 -18.52 -10.12
CA ASN A 146 13.22 -19.61 -10.98
C ASN A 146 13.10 -20.95 -10.27
N SER A 147 12.69 -21.98 -11.00
CA SER A 147 12.84 -23.36 -10.57
C SER A 147 14.32 -23.75 -10.62
N PRO A 148 14.88 -24.40 -9.60
CA PRO A 148 16.25 -24.90 -9.67
C PRO A 148 16.39 -25.99 -10.73
N ALA A 149 17.58 -26.11 -11.30
CA ALA A 149 17.93 -27.28 -12.07
C ALA A 149 18.04 -28.50 -11.13
N VAL A 150 17.46 -29.60 -11.54
CA VAL A 150 17.64 -30.89 -10.84
C VAL A 150 18.62 -31.72 -11.66
N SER A 151 19.72 -32.13 -11.02
CA SER A 151 20.66 -33.08 -11.56
C SER A 151 20.85 -34.17 -10.50
N SER A 152 20.36 -35.34 -10.78
CA SER A 152 20.52 -36.47 -9.88
C SER A 152 20.59 -37.77 -10.68
N THR A 153 20.97 -38.88 -10.02
CA THR A 153 20.93 -40.21 -10.59
C THR A 153 19.87 -41.02 -9.86
N THR A 154 19.27 -41.97 -10.55
CA THR A 154 18.45 -42.99 -9.88
C THR A 154 19.32 -43.81 -8.92
N GLY A 155 18.72 -44.45 -7.93
CA GLY A 155 19.40 -45.48 -7.14
C GLY A 155 19.95 -46.59 -8.06
N SER A 156 21.08 -47.20 -7.67
CA SER A 156 21.63 -48.34 -8.39
C SER A 156 20.61 -49.49 -8.38
N HIS A 157 20.33 -50.03 -9.56
CA HIS A 157 19.43 -51.15 -9.73
C HIS A 157 20.12 -52.26 -10.49
N THR A 158 20.11 -53.50 -9.96
CA THR A 158 20.57 -54.71 -10.62
C THR A 158 19.37 -55.44 -11.20
N LEU A 159 19.39 -55.70 -12.49
CA LEU A 159 18.29 -56.41 -13.15
C LEU A 159 18.11 -57.80 -12.56
N THR A 160 16.90 -58.15 -12.20
CA THR A 160 16.47 -59.48 -11.83
C THR A 160 16.05 -60.29 -13.06
N ILE A 161 15.97 -61.61 -12.92
CA ILE A 161 15.52 -62.49 -14.01
C ILE A 161 14.13 -62.10 -14.56
N ASN A 162 13.27 -61.60 -13.69
CA ASN A 162 11.90 -61.20 -14.09
C ASN A 162 11.86 -59.89 -14.88
N GLU A 163 12.90 -59.08 -14.85
CA GLU A 163 13.01 -57.81 -15.56
C GLU A 163 13.71 -57.95 -16.91
N ILE A 164 14.24 -59.16 -17.22
CA ILE A 164 14.83 -59.50 -18.52
C ILE A 164 13.74 -60.16 -19.38
N PRO A 165 13.51 -59.72 -20.63
CA PRO A 165 12.59 -60.43 -21.53
C PRO A 165 12.92 -61.91 -21.64
N ALA A 166 11.87 -62.73 -21.63
CA ALA A 166 12.09 -64.21 -21.84
C ALA A 166 12.78 -64.46 -23.21
N HIS A 167 13.92 -65.14 -23.17
CA HIS A 167 14.67 -65.49 -24.37
C HIS A 167 15.24 -66.87 -24.24
N THR A 168 15.57 -67.50 -25.36
CA THR A 168 16.15 -68.81 -25.42
C THR A 168 17.47 -68.78 -26.20
N HIS A 169 18.39 -69.65 -25.80
CA HIS A 169 19.60 -69.86 -26.54
C HIS A 169 19.51 -71.23 -27.20
N THR A 170 19.90 -71.32 -28.47
CA THR A 170 19.97 -72.57 -29.19
C THR A 170 21.45 -72.96 -29.35
N VAL A 171 21.83 -74.07 -28.79
CA VAL A 171 23.16 -74.62 -29.00
C VAL A 171 23.04 -75.72 -30.04
N GLY A 172 23.72 -75.59 -31.18
CA GLY A 172 23.78 -76.59 -32.20
C GLY A 172 24.66 -77.75 -31.70
N ILE A 173 24.09 -78.94 -31.51
CA ILE A 173 24.83 -80.13 -31.19
C ILE A 173 25.09 -80.82 -32.53
N PHE A 174 26.34 -80.87 -32.98
CA PHE A 174 26.73 -81.60 -34.19
C PHE A 174 26.91 -83.05 -33.87
N GLY A 175 26.30 -83.94 -34.66
CA GLY A 175 26.43 -85.38 -34.52
C GLY A 175 27.82 -85.85 -34.81
N SER A 176 28.18 -86.96 -34.26
CA SER A 176 29.49 -87.57 -34.10
C SER A 176 30.17 -88.09 -35.39
N ASN A 177 30.48 -87.25 -36.38
CA ASN A 177 31.33 -87.63 -37.50
C ASN A 177 32.47 -86.66 -37.80
N GLY A 178 32.92 -85.86 -36.85
CA GLY A 178 34.07 -84.99 -37.01
C GLY A 178 34.70 -84.67 -35.69
N SER A 179 35.96 -84.33 -35.67
CA SER A 179 36.87 -84.15 -34.52
C SER A 179 36.55 -83.00 -33.55
N ASP A 180 35.35 -82.40 -33.64
CA ASP A 180 34.92 -81.27 -32.83
C ASP A 180 33.60 -81.52 -32.04
N ALA A 181 33.36 -82.84 -31.76
CA ALA A 181 32.25 -83.23 -30.89
C ALA A 181 32.52 -82.71 -29.44
N VAL A 182 31.64 -82.01 -28.85
CA VAL A 182 31.61 -81.82 -27.42
C VAL A 182 31.47 -83.20 -26.81
N GLU A 183 32.55 -83.76 -26.32
CA GLU A 183 32.55 -85.13 -25.71
C GLU A 183 31.56 -85.08 -24.52
N SER A 184 30.47 -85.79 -24.69
CA SER A 184 29.68 -86.22 -23.55
C SER A 184 30.50 -87.32 -22.84
N ALA A 185 31.04 -86.99 -21.70
CA ALA A 185 31.93 -87.93 -20.93
C ALA A 185 31.14 -89.04 -20.25
N ASN A 186 30.22 -89.68 -20.99
CA ASN A 186 29.77 -91.03 -20.56
C ASN A 186 29.01 -91.74 -21.69
N SER A 187 29.70 -92.71 -22.30
CA SER A 187 29.23 -93.55 -23.43
C SER A 187 28.22 -94.62 -23.05
N ALA A 188 27.61 -94.64 -21.91
CA ALA A 188 26.65 -95.63 -21.46
C ALA A 188 25.20 -95.10 -21.21
N ASP A 189 25.00 -93.80 -21.28
CA ASP A 189 23.68 -93.23 -21.10
C ASP A 189 23.35 -92.28 -22.26
N ASN A 190 22.31 -92.61 -23.01
CA ASN A 190 21.83 -91.83 -24.15
C ASN A 190 21.11 -90.51 -23.70
N SER A 191 21.49 -89.97 -22.57
CA SER A 191 21.01 -88.66 -22.09
C SER A 191 21.98 -87.57 -22.58
N LEU A 192 21.53 -86.78 -23.50
CA LEU A 192 22.21 -85.59 -23.90
C LEU A 192 22.28 -84.65 -22.69
N GLY A 193 23.47 -84.57 -22.08
CA GLY A 193 23.71 -83.64 -20.97
C GLY A 193 23.38 -82.18 -21.35
N THR A 194 22.99 -81.44 -20.42
CA THR A 194 22.80 -80.02 -20.64
C THR A 194 24.16 -79.33 -20.80
N VAL A 195 24.35 -78.67 -21.95
CA VAL A 195 25.52 -77.84 -22.21
C VAL A 195 25.21 -76.44 -21.71
N ALA A 196 25.94 -76.01 -20.72
CA ALA A 196 25.80 -74.65 -20.24
C ALA A 196 26.43 -73.67 -21.24
N THR A 197 25.71 -72.67 -21.66
CA THR A 197 26.27 -71.52 -22.40
C THR A 197 27.12 -70.69 -21.47
N ASN A 198 28.17 -70.08 -21.99
CA ASN A 198 28.97 -69.15 -21.18
C ASN A 198 28.07 -67.97 -20.66
N SER A 199 28.24 -67.60 -19.42
CA SER A 199 27.58 -66.44 -18.84
C SER A 199 28.08 -65.19 -19.56
N THR A 200 27.15 -64.44 -20.10
CA THR A 200 27.42 -63.13 -20.73
C THR A 200 26.64 -62.04 -19.95
N GLY A 201 27.32 -60.97 -19.58
CA GLY A 201 26.77 -59.88 -18.82
C GLY A 201 27.41 -59.71 -17.44
N GLY A 202 27.52 -58.50 -16.96
CA GLY A 202 28.28 -58.20 -15.75
C GLY A 202 27.48 -58.32 -14.45
N GLY A 203 26.17 -58.51 -14.50
CA GLY A 203 25.29 -58.55 -13.28
C GLY A 203 25.39 -57.35 -12.35
N ALA A 204 26.03 -56.31 -12.84
CA ALA A 204 26.22 -55.08 -12.03
C ALA A 204 24.97 -54.13 -12.06
N GLY A 205 24.79 -53.42 -10.99
CA GLY A 205 23.77 -52.39 -10.95
C GLY A 205 24.09 -51.21 -11.89
N HIS A 206 23.08 -50.64 -12.46
CA HIS A 206 23.19 -49.48 -13.32
C HIS A 206 22.29 -48.34 -12.79
N THR A 207 22.56 -47.10 -13.22
CA THR A 207 21.83 -45.88 -12.85
C THR A 207 21.45 -45.08 -14.10
N HIS A 208 20.39 -44.29 -13.97
CA HIS A 208 20.00 -43.33 -15.00
C HIS A 208 20.21 -41.91 -14.49
N THR A 209 20.74 -41.06 -15.35
CA THR A 209 20.82 -39.61 -15.03
C THR A 209 19.45 -38.97 -15.25
N ILE A 210 18.95 -38.30 -14.23
CA ILE A 210 17.78 -37.43 -14.32
C ILE A 210 18.30 -36.01 -14.34
N SER A 211 18.01 -35.25 -15.40
CA SER A 211 18.36 -33.84 -15.49
C SER A 211 17.19 -33.06 -16.11
N ASN A 212 16.85 -31.95 -15.50
CA ASN A 212 16.05 -30.94 -16.12
C ASN A 212 16.77 -29.58 -16.04
N SER A 213 16.57 -28.72 -17.02
CA SER A 213 17.13 -27.39 -16.98
C SER A 213 16.32 -26.51 -15.97
N ALA A 214 17.00 -25.56 -15.36
CA ALA A 214 16.31 -24.51 -14.62
C ALA A 214 15.31 -23.79 -15.53
N VAL A 215 14.09 -23.55 -15.04
CA VAL A 215 13.06 -22.82 -15.77
C VAL A 215 12.97 -21.42 -15.20
N THR A 216 13.20 -20.42 -16.06
CA THR A 216 13.11 -19.01 -15.69
C THR A 216 11.65 -18.63 -15.45
N ASN A 217 11.40 -17.91 -14.38
CA ASN A 217 10.07 -17.42 -13.98
C ASN A 217 9.01 -18.52 -13.74
N ALA A 218 9.42 -19.77 -13.52
CA ALA A 218 8.51 -20.90 -13.32
C ALA A 218 7.65 -20.78 -12.06
N ASN A 219 8.13 -20.03 -11.07
CA ASN A 219 7.45 -19.84 -9.78
C ASN A 219 6.58 -18.58 -9.73
N TYR A 220 6.50 -17.80 -10.80
CA TYR A 220 5.60 -16.64 -10.83
C TYR A 220 4.15 -17.07 -11.08
N GLN A 221 3.29 -16.64 -10.19
CA GLN A 221 1.85 -16.67 -10.43
C GLN A 221 1.46 -15.54 -11.40
N PRO A 222 0.32 -15.63 -12.10
CA PRO A 222 -0.20 -14.50 -12.87
C PRO A 222 -0.28 -13.25 -11.97
N PHE A 223 0.26 -12.13 -12.42
CA PHE A 223 0.35 -10.90 -11.61
C PHE A 223 0.00 -9.65 -12.43
N ILE A 224 -0.32 -8.59 -11.72
CA ILE A 224 -0.38 -7.23 -12.22
C ILE A 224 0.55 -6.35 -11.41
N THR A 225 1.33 -5.51 -12.06
CA THR A 225 2.26 -4.61 -11.38
C THR A 225 1.58 -3.31 -10.98
N VAL A 226 1.91 -2.83 -9.79
CA VAL A 226 1.50 -1.53 -9.25
C VAL A 226 2.68 -0.87 -8.57
N TYR A 227 2.64 0.46 -8.46
CA TYR A 227 3.59 1.18 -7.60
C TYR A 227 3.17 1.03 -6.15
N MET A 228 4.12 0.65 -5.30
CA MET A 228 3.91 0.54 -3.85
C MET A 228 4.89 1.45 -3.12
N TRP A 229 4.39 2.14 -2.12
CA TRP A 229 5.14 3.09 -1.31
C TRP A 229 4.83 2.86 0.16
N LYS A 230 5.85 2.86 1.01
CA LYS A 230 5.71 2.78 2.47
C LYS A 230 5.96 4.14 3.07
N ARG A 231 5.08 4.60 3.96
CA ARG A 231 5.28 5.81 4.72
C ARG A 231 6.35 5.62 5.79
N THR A 232 7.36 6.50 5.83
CA THR A 232 8.50 6.45 6.78
C THR A 232 8.48 7.59 7.81
N ALA A 233 7.84 8.71 7.49
CA ALA A 233 7.64 9.83 8.41
C ALA A 233 6.38 10.66 8.07
#